data_cb0b2f02920fa981a19a6de18c9e79a2
#
_entry.id   cb0b2f02920fa981a19a6de18c9e79a2
#
_cell.length_a   1.000
_cell.length_b   1.000
_cell.length_c   1.000
_cell.angle_alpha   90.00
_cell.angle_beta   90.00
_cell.angle_gamma   90.00
#
_symmetry.space_group_name_H-M   'P 1'
#
loop_
_entity.id
_entity.type
_entity.pdbx_description
1 polymer ?
#
loop_
_entity_poly.entity_id
_entity_poly.type
_entity_poly.pdbx_seq_one_letter_code
_entity_poly.pdbx_strand_id
1 'polypeptide(L)'
;MQLGPTTIIDTFAEAFRMRYARLLVTADDEYWLEAALRSLTGYGTSVIGCDAEVGVAERLAPADAPDGRPGAAVLIFGFSTDALARAVPHRVGQCVMTCPTTACYNGLPLNGSSEAEETIPLGKHLRFFGDGYQKSKKLDKRRYWRIPVMDGEFLVEDTAGVGKGVAGGNIILQAVSRPVALAAARRASEAVAAVPGVIAPFPGGVVRSGSKVGSRYEGLVASTNDAFCPTRRGRADTQLVNGANSCYEIVIDGIGEAAVARAMRAAIEAASGDGVLAIGAGNYGGKLGKFHFHLHEVMGGRAPGGGGRSAPAETAAKQ
;
A
#
# COMPACT_ATOMS: atom_id res chain seq x y z
N MET A 1 1.21 -23.13 -13.15
CA MET A 1 -0.03 -22.85 -13.92
C MET A 1 0.32 -21.97 -15.10
N GLN A 2 -0.35 -22.09 -16.25
CA GLN A 2 -0.13 -21.23 -17.42
C GLN A 2 -1.27 -20.22 -17.58
N LEU A 3 -0.92 -18.98 -17.89
CA LEU A 3 -1.85 -17.93 -18.27
C LEU A 3 -1.38 -17.31 -19.61
N GLY A 4 -1.92 -17.82 -20.71
CA GLY A 4 -1.38 -17.54 -22.05
C GLY A 4 0.09 -17.99 -22.14
N PRO A 5 1.01 -17.12 -22.62
CA PRO A 5 2.43 -17.45 -22.70
C PRO A 5 3.19 -17.35 -21.35
N THR A 6 2.54 -16.84 -20.29
CA THR A 6 3.18 -16.57 -19.00
C THR A 6 3.02 -17.73 -18.02
N THR A 7 4.10 -18.17 -17.39
CA THR A 7 4.06 -19.16 -16.31
C THR A 7 3.78 -18.50 -14.97
N ILE A 8 2.72 -18.88 -14.28
CA ILE A 8 2.48 -18.50 -12.89
C ILE A 8 3.16 -19.54 -12.00
N ILE A 9 4.19 -19.12 -11.28
CA ILE A 9 5.02 -20.01 -10.44
C ILE A 9 4.19 -20.47 -9.23
N ASP A 10 4.36 -21.72 -8.83
CA ASP A 10 3.78 -22.26 -7.61
C ASP A 10 4.57 -21.76 -6.40
N THR A 11 4.13 -20.60 -5.89
CA THR A 11 4.73 -19.89 -4.77
C THR A 11 3.67 -19.01 -4.10
N PHE A 12 4.07 -18.30 -3.07
CA PHE A 12 3.17 -17.39 -2.34
C PHE A 12 3.84 -16.06 -2.04
N ALA A 13 3.04 -15.01 -1.92
CA ALA A 13 3.44 -13.75 -1.33
C ALA A 13 3.25 -13.80 0.18
N GLU A 14 4.23 -13.31 0.93
CA GLU A 14 4.18 -13.23 2.39
C GLU A 14 3.91 -11.80 2.82
N ALA A 15 2.74 -11.56 3.44
CA ALA A 15 2.29 -10.24 3.82
C ALA A 15 2.06 -10.11 5.33
N PHE A 16 2.04 -8.87 5.81
CA PHE A 16 2.12 -8.51 7.21
C PHE A 16 0.83 -7.85 7.68
N ARG A 17 0.52 -8.03 8.97
CA ARG A 17 -0.53 -7.25 9.61
C ARG A 17 -0.03 -5.83 9.83
N MET A 18 -0.79 -4.84 9.36
CA MET A 18 -0.54 -3.44 9.62
C MET A 18 -1.80 -2.72 10.09
N ARG A 19 -1.64 -1.49 10.56
CA ARG A 19 -2.70 -0.55 10.82
C ARG A 19 -2.80 0.41 9.64
N TYR A 20 -4.02 0.91 9.36
CA TYR A 20 -4.20 1.94 8.35
C TYR A 20 -5.17 3.04 8.79
N ALA A 21 -4.92 4.23 8.30
CA ALA A 21 -5.88 5.33 8.32
C ALA A 21 -6.36 5.60 6.88
N ARG A 22 -7.63 5.94 6.73
CA ARG A 22 -8.20 6.42 5.46
C ARG A 22 -8.58 7.87 5.64
N LEU A 23 -7.99 8.75 4.85
CA LEU A 23 -8.27 10.17 4.85
C LEU A 23 -8.96 10.56 3.54
N LEU A 24 -9.86 11.55 3.62
CA LEU A 24 -10.41 12.21 2.44
C LEU A 24 -9.77 13.58 2.35
N VAL A 25 -9.10 13.84 1.24
CA VAL A 25 -8.48 15.13 0.93
C VAL A 25 -9.26 15.76 -0.21
N THR A 26 -9.65 17.03 -0.06
CA THR A 26 -10.36 17.80 -1.08
C THR A 26 -9.60 19.09 -1.38
N ALA A 27 -9.86 19.68 -2.54
CA ALA A 27 -9.39 20.99 -2.94
C ALA A 27 -10.41 21.65 -3.89
N ASP A 28 -10.28 22.94 -4.16
CA ASP A 28 -11.21 23.68 -5.04
C ASP A 28 -11.18 23.15 -6.48
N ASP A 29 -10.03 22.64 -6.93
CA ASP A 29 -9.90 22.04 -8.25
C ASP A 29 -8.89 20.89 -8.26
N GLU A 30 -8.82 20.17 -9.40
CA GLU A 30 -7.94 19.02 -9.59
C GLU A 30 -6.45 19.38 -9.55
N TYR A 31 -6.06 20.60 -9.92
CA TYR A 31 -4.65 21.02 -9.92
C TYR A 31 -4.08 21.04 -8.49
N TRP A 32 -4.80 21.68 -7.56
CA TRP A 32 -4.39 21.76 -6.16
C TRP A 32 -4.54 20.42 -5.45
N LEU A 33 -5.59 19.66 -5.78
CA LEU A 33 -5.75 18.30 -5.27
C LEU A 33 -4.55 17.42 -5.67
N GLU A 34 -4.15 17.43 -6.94
CA GLU A 34 -2.98 16.68 -7.41
C GLU A 34 -1.68 17.13 -6.75
N ALA A 35 -1.49 18.44 -6.54
CA ALA A 35 -0.32 18.99 -5.88
C ALA A 35 -0.20 18.46 -4.42
N ALA A 36 -1.31 18.49 -3.67
CA ALA A 36 -1.37 17.94 -2.32
C ALA A 36 -1.11 16.44 -2.30
N LEU A 37 -1.75 15.67 -3.19
CA LEU A 37 -1.62 14.22 -3.25
C LEU A 37 -0.20 13.77 -3.61
N ARG A 38 0.45 14.42 -4.57
CA ARG A 38 1.85 14.14 -4.92
C ARG A 38 2.78 14.37 -3.75
N SER A 39 2.58 15.46 -3.00
CA SER A 39 3.36 15.75 -1.81
C SER A 39 3.10 14.73 -0.71
N LEU A 40 1.84 14.39 -0.45
CA LEU A 40 1.42 13.48 0.61
C LEU A 40 1.91 12.05 0.37
N THR A 41 1.87 11.56 -0.88
CA THR A 41 2.32 10.23 -1.27
C THR A 41 3.83 10.16 -1.53
N GLY A 42 4.49 11.30 -1.74
CA GLY A 42 5.93 11.36 -1.92
C GLY A 42 6.68 10.80 -0.70
N TYR A 43 7.69 9.93 -0.93
CA TYR A 43 8.46 9.23 0.10
C TYR A 43 7.58 8.37 1.06
N GLY A 44 6.42 7.90 0.60
CA GLY A 44 5.52 7.01 1.34
C GLY A 44 5.60 5.55 0.88
N THR A 45 6.81 4.99 0.63
CA THR A 45 6.99 3.76 -0.14
C THR A 45 7.12 2.50 0.71
N SER A 46 7.92 2.53 1.78
CA SER A 46 8.16 1.37 2.65
C SER A 46 8.45 1.82 4.06
N VAL A 47 7.73 1.26 5.02
CA VAL A 47 7.94 1.49 6.47
C VAL A 47 9.30 1.03 6.97
N ILE A 48 10.09 0.32 6.16
CA ILE A 48 11.48 0.01 6.48
C ILE A 48 12.35 1.28 6.45
N GLY A 49 12.05 2.20 5.53
CA GLY A 49 12.85 3.42 5.32
C GLY A 49 12.08 4.73 5.45
N CYS A 50 10.75 4.71 5.51
CA CYS A 50 9.90 5.89 5.71
C CYS A 50 8.98 5.72 6.92
N ASP A 51 8.27 6.77 7.29
CA ASP A 51 7.38 6.79 8.47
C ASP A 51 6.06 6.05 8.24
N ALA A 52 5.61 5.93 6.99
CA ALA A 52 4.39 5.24 6.58
C ALA A 52 4.41 4.92 5.09
N GLU A 53 3.66 3.91 4.68
CA GLU A 53 3.33 3.63 3.28
C GLU A 53 2.06 4.39 2.92
N VAL A 54 2.04 5.11 1.80
CA VAL A 54 0.95 6.02 1.45
C VAL A 54 0.60 5.91 -0.03
N GLY A 55 -0.70 5.88 -0.33
CA GLY A 55 -1.17 5.88 -1.71
C GLY A 55 -2.61 6.40 -1.85
N VAL A 56 -2.93 6.84 -3.05
CA VAL A 56 -4.31 7.20 -3.41
C VAL A 56 -5.06 5.91 -3.73
N ALA A 57 -6.13 5.65 -2.99
CA ALA A 57 -6.96 4.46 -3.16
C ALA A 57 -8.18 4.71 -4.05
N GLU A 58 -8.64 5.97 -4.15
CA GLU A 58 -9.87 6.30 -4.86
C GLU A 58 -9.91 7.79 -5.19
N ARG A 59 -10.46 8.15 -6.34
CA ARG A 59 -10.84 9.51 -6.69
C ARG A 59 -12.31 9.73 -6.35
N LEU A 60 -12.62 10.87 -5.75
CA LEU A 60 -13.97 11.23 -5.36
C LEU A 60 -14.50 12.33 -6.27
N ALA A 61 -15.63 12.08 -6.88
CA ALA A 61 -16.39 13.15 -7.53
C ALA A 61 -16.88 14.16 -6.48
N PRO A 62 -17.12 15.41 -6.84
CA PRO A 62 -17.64 16.41 -5.90
C PRO A 62 -18.86 15.97 -5.13
N ALA A 63 -19.78 15.22 -5.76
CA ALA A 63 -20.98 14.70 -5.12
C ALA A 63 -20.71 13.68 -3.99
N ASP A 64 -19.55 13.01 -4.04
CA ASP A 64 -19.16 11.97 -3.07
C ASP A 64 -18.21 12.52 -2.00
N ALA A 65 -17.76 13.77 -2.14
CA ALA A 65 -16.87 14.43 -1.20
C ALA A 65 -17.67 15.15 -0.07
N PRO A 66 -17.12 15.23 1.15
CA PRO A 66 -17.82 15.82 2.29
C PRO A 66 -18.22 17.29 2.13
N ASP A 67 -17.52 18.02 1.28
CA ASP A 67 -17.67 19.46 1.07
C ASP A 67 -18.05 19.85 -0.38
N GLY A 68 -18.36 18.85 -1.21
CA GLY A 68 -18.81 19.08 -2.57
C GLY A 68 -17.71 19.50 -3.55
N ARG A 69 -16.44 19.27 -3.19
CA ARG A 69 -15.27 19.61 -4.00
C ARG A 69 -14.58 18.36 -4.58
N PRO A 70 -13.78 18.47 -5.64
CA PRO A 70 -12.94 17.36 -6.09
C PRO A 70 -12.12 16.79 -4.93
N GLY A 71 -12.02 15.48 -4.84
CA GLY A 71 -11.35 14.85 -3.73
C GLY A 71 -10.71 13.50 -4.03
N ALA A 72 -10.00 12.98 -3.05
CA ALA A 72 -9.42 11.65 -3.10
C ALA A 72 -9.41 10.99 -1.72
N ALA A 73 -9.60 9.69 -1.69
CA ALA A 73 -9.34 8.87 -0.53
C ALA A 73 -7.88 8.38 -0.56
N VAL A 74 -7.16 8.63 0.51
CA VAL A 74 -5.78 8.24 0.70
C VAL A 74 -5.70 7.22 1.82
N LEU A 75 -4.99 6.11 1.58
CA LEU A 75 -4.65 5.13 2.60
C LEU A 75 -3.22 5.36 3.08
N ILE A 76 -3.05 5.31 4.40
CA ILE A 76 -1.77 5.47 5.07
C ILE A 76 -1.58 4.27 5.99
N PHE A 77 -0.56 3.45 5.73
CA PHE A 77 -0.27 2.24 6.49
C PHE A 77 0.93 2.45 7.41
N GLY A 78 0.85 1.88 8.61
CA GLY A 78 1.93 1.87 9.60
C GLY A 78 1.88 0.61 10.47
N PHE A 79 2.99 0.28 11.12
CA PHE A 79 3.08 -0.92 11.96
C PHE A 79 2.15 -0.89 13.18
N SER A 80 1.82 0.29 13.69
CA SER A 80 1.00 0.46 14.90
C SER A 80 0.16 1.72 14.84
N THR A 81 -0.85 1.80 15.70
CA THR A 81 -1.65 3.01 15.91
C THR A 81 -0.78 4.19 16.34
N ASP A 82 0.23 3.97 17.19
CA ASP A 82 1.16 5.02 17.62
C ASP A 82 2.05 5.54 16.47
N ALA A 83 2.46 4.66 15.55
CA ALA A 83 3.18 5.07 14.34
C ALA A 83 2.30 5.99 13.48
N LEU A 84 1.04 5.60 13.25
CA LEU A 84 0.08 6.43 12.51
C LEU A 84 -0.26 7.73 13.23
N ALA A 85 -0.37 7.73 14.56
CA ALA A 85 -0.64 8.93 15.37
C ALA A 85 0.47 10.00 15.23
N ARG A 86 1.68 9.60 14.87
CA ARG A 86 2.80 10.50 14.55
C ARG A 86 2.83 10.87 13.07
N ALA A 87 2.78 9.87 12.19
CA ALA A 87 2.96 10.07 10.75
C ALA A 87 1.81 10.87 10.12
N VAL A 88 0.56 10.54 10.46
CA VAL A 88 -0.63 11.14 9.81
C VAL A 88 -0.74 12.65 10.04
N PRO A 89 -0.72 13.17 11.28
CA PRO A 89 -0.79 14.62 11.48
C PRO A 89 0.42 15.35 10.87
N HIS A 90 1.61 14.77 10.96
CA HIS A 90 2.82 15.39 10.38
C HIS A 90 2.69 15.51 8.86
N ARG A 91 2.30 14.44 8.16
CA ARG A 91 2.11 14.46 6.71
C ARG A 91 0.98 15.39 6.28
N VAL A 92 -0.16 15.36 6.97
CA VAL A 92 -1.28 16.27 6.66
C VAL A 92 -0.87 17.72 6.88
N GLY A 93 -0.18 18.03 7.97
CA GLY A 93 0.32 19.36 8.25
C GLY A 93 1.30 19.88 7.19
N GLN A 94 2.22 19.03 6.73
CA GLN A 94 3.27 19.43 5.79
C GLN A 94 2.87 19.34 4.32
N CYS A 95 1.94 18.48 3.94
CA CYS A 95 1.64 18.20 2.54
C CYS A 95 0.24 18.62 2.12
N VAL A 96 -0.70 18.72 3.06
CA VAL A 96 -2.09 19.07 2.76
C VAL A 96 -2.38 20.49 3.24
N MET A 97 -2.21 20.78 4.54
CA MET A 97 -2.51 22.12 5.08
C MET A 97 -1.68 23.24 4.43
N THR A 98 -0.49 22.94 3.93
CA THR A 98 0.36 23.91 3.22
C THR A 98 -0.04 24.10 1.75
N CYS A 99 -0.87 23.21 1.21
CA CYS A 99 -1.34 23.31 -0.17
C CYS A 99 -2.61 24.18 -0.23
N PRO A 100 -2.71 25.14 -1.17
CA PRO A 100 -3.86 26.01 -1.29
C PRO A 100 -5.19 25.27 -1.37
N THR A 101 -6.23 25.86 -0.77
CA THR A 101 -7.63 25.48 -0.86
C THR A 101 -8.02 24.11 -0.25
N THR A 102 -7.06 23.35 0.27
CA THR A 102 -7.30 21.97 0.71
C THR A 102 -8.11 21.88 2.01
N ALA A 103 -8.75 20.72 2.21
CA ALA A 103 -9.31 20.27 3.46
C ALA A 103 -9.03 18.78 3.67
N CYS A 104 -9.13 18.32 4.92
CA CYS A 104 -8.86 16.92 5.25
C CYS A 104 -9.89 16.36 6.25
N TYR A 105 -10.44 15.19 5.91
CA TYR A 105 -11.49 14.53 6.68
C TYR A 105 -11.09 13.09 7.00
N ASN A 106 -11.69 12.56 8.06
CA ASN A 106 -11.64 11.13 8.33
C ASN A 106 -12.50 10.37 7.33
N GLY A 107 -11.91 9.39 6.68
CA GLY A 107 -12.57 8.53 5.70
C GLY A 107 -13.07 7.19 6.25
N LEU A 108 -12.84 6.89 7.55
CA LEU A 108 -13.37 5.70 8.20
C LEU A 108 -14.54 6.05 9.13
N PRO A 109 -15.61 5.23 9.16
CA PRO A 109 -16.69 5.40 10.13
C PRO A 109 -16.14 5.33 11.57
N LEU A 110 -16.58 6.27 12.44
CA LEU A 110 -16.16 6.32 13.85
C LEU A 110 -17.16 5.65 14.82
N ASN A 111 -18.28 5.16 14.31
CA ASN A 111 -19.40 4.71 15.14
C ASN A 111 -19.70 3.23 14.91
N GLY A 112 -19.07 2.34 15.71
CA GLY A 112 -19.56 0.98 15.91
C GLY A 112 -19.66 0.05 14.69
N SER A 113 -19.29 0.51 13.51
CA SER A 113 -19.04 -0.36 12.38
C SER A 113 -17.62 -0.95 12.51
N SER A 114 -17.45 -2.16 12.07
CA SER A 114 -16.24 -2.98 12.21
C SER A 114 -14.95 -2.40 11.60
N GLU A 115 -14.97 -1.17 11.08
CA GLU A 115 -13.86 -0.63 10.29
C GLU A 115 -12.90 0.26 11.09
N ALA A 116 -13.37 1.04 12.07
CA ALA A 116 -12.48 1.82 12.94
C ALA A 116 -12.49 1.26 14.36
N GLU A 117 -11.43 0.60 14.76
CA GLU A 117 -11.28 0.07 16.12
C GLU A 117 -10.70 1.09 17.09
N GLU A 118 -9.88 1.99 16.59
CA GLU A 118 -9.15 3.00 17.33
C GLU A 118 -9.20 4.34 16.59
N THR A 119 -8.83 5.40 17.26
CA THR A 119 -8.69 6.73 16.63
C THR A 119 -7.35 7.35 16.95
N ILE A 120 -6.84 8.16 16.03
CA ILE A 120 -5.64 8.97 16.21
C ILE A 120 -5.99 10.46 16.14
N PRO A 121 -5.22 11.33 16.80
CA PRO A 121 -5.41 12.78 16.69
C PRO A 121 -5.07 13.23 15.26
N LEU A 122 -5.91 14.10 14.68
CA LEU A 122 -5.67 14.76 13.41
C LEU A 122 -5.81 16.28 13.61
N GLY A 123 -6.95 16.87 13.44
CA GLY A 123 -7.21 18.27 13.73
C GLY A 123 -6.96 18.63 15.18
N LYS A 124 -7.21 17.70 16.12
CA LYS A 124 -6.84 17.84 17.53
C LYS A 124 -5.35 18.16 17.72
N HIS A 125 -4.48 17.67 16.84
CA HIS A 125 -3.03 17.95 16.83
C HIS A 125 -2.72 19.21 16.02
N LEU A 126 -3.25 19.30 14.79
CA LEU A 126 -2.95 20.37 13.84
C LEU A 126 -3.49 21.74 14.27
N ARG A 127 -4.54 21.80 15.07
CA ARG A 127 -5.19 23.05 15.54
C ARG A 127 -4.20 24.03 16.16
N PHE A 128 -3.13 23.57 16.80
CA PHE A 128 -2.16 24.43 17.46
C PHE A 128 -1.38 25.32 16.48
N PHE A 129 -1.33 24.96 15.20
CA PHE A 129 -0.78 25.82 14.16
C PHE A 129 -1.57 27.15 14.02
N GLY A 130 -2.85 27.18 14.44
CA GLY A 130 -3.66 28.39 14.43
C GLY A 130 -3.37 29.40 15.51
N ASP A 131 -2.39 29.16 16.38
CA ASP A 131 -1.87 30.09 17.40
C ASP A 131 -2.93 30.76 18.28
N GLY A 132 -3.98 30.00 18.62
CA GLY A 132 -5.10 30.48 19.43
C GLY A 132 -6.28 31.06 18.62
N TYR A 133 -6.11 31.32 17.33
CA TYR A 133 -7.17 31.85 16.46
C TYR A 133 -8.03 30.77 15.80
N GLN A 134 -7.65 29.50 15.94
CA GLN A 134 -8.45 28.39 15.43
C GLN A 134 -9.80 28.31 16.11
N LYS A 135 -10.81 27.90 15.36
CA LYS A 135 -12.19 27.70 15.85
C LYS A 135 -12.58 26.24 15.66
N SER A 136 -13.48 25.72 16.51
CA SER A 136 -14.05 24.41 16.28
C SER A 136 -15.57 24.44 16.21
N LYS A 137 -16.13 23.53 15.41
CA LYS A 137 -17.56 23.27 15.35
C LYS A 137 -17.80 21.78 15.47
N LYS A 138 -18.80 21.41 16.24
CA LYS A 138 -19.30 20.03 16.31
C LYS A 138 -20.53 19.94 15.42
N LEU A 139 -20.52 19.02 14.45
CA LEU A 139 -21.65 18.66 13.63
C LEU A 139 -21.98 17.21 13.96
N ASP A 140 -23.14 16.95 14.51
CA ASP A 140 -23.53 15.67 15.07
C ASP A 140 -22.49 15.14 16.08
N LYS A 141 -21.90 13.97 15.78
CA LYS A 141 -20.88 13.36 16.62
C LYS A 141 -19.43 13.71 16.21
N ARG A 142 -19.25 14.43 15.09
CA ARG A 142 -17.94 14.78 14.54
C ARG A 142 -17.58 16.22 14.89
N ARG A 143 -16.31 16.43 15.29
CA ARG A 143 -15.74 17.76 15.54
C ARG A 143 -14.83 18.13 14.38
N TYR A 144 -14.94 19.36 13.92
CA TYR A 144 -14.13 19.97 12.88
C TYR A 144 -13.40 21.18 13.44
N TRP A 145 -12.15 21.36 12.99
CA TRP A 145 -11.34 22.53 13.27
C TRP A 145 -11.24 23.38 12.02
N ARG A 146 -11.34 24.67 12.21
CA ARG A 146 -11.11 25.72 11.23
C ARG A 146 -9.84 26.43 11.66
N ILE A 147 -8.73 26.15 11.00
CA ILE A 147 -7.40 26.68 11.29
C ILE A 147 -7.16 27.82 10.31
N PRO A 148 -6.93 29.07 10.78
CA PRO A 148 -6.68 30.19 9.89
C PRO A 148 -5.37 29.96 9.12
N VAL A 149 -5.44 30.15 7.82
CA VAL A 149 -4.35 30.08 6.85
C VAL A 149 -4.45 31.26 5.88
N MET A 150 -3.44 31.47 5.02
CA MET A 150 -3.33 32.70 4.24
C MET A 150 -4.40 32.86 3.15
N ASP A 151 -4.99 31.77 2.68
CA ASP A 151 -6.10 31.80 1.70
C ASP A 151 -7.48 31.64 2.37
N GLY A 152 -7.55 31.65 3.71
CA GLY A 152 -8.78 31.57 4.47
C GLY A 152 -8.67 30.65 5.68
N GLU A 153 -9.23 29.45 5.60
CA GLU A 153 -9.25 28.48 6.70
C GLU A 153 -8.98 27.06 6.19
N PHE A 154 -8.04 26.37 6.80
CA PHE A 154 -7.90 24.93 6.61
C PHE A 154 -8.94 24.19 7.48
N LEU A 155 -9.85 23.48 6.81
CA LEU A 155 -10.84 22.65 7.48
C LEU A 155 -10.31 21.23 7.68
N VAL A 156 -10.34 20.77 8.94
CA VAL A 156 -9.84 19.43 9.27
C VAL A 156 -10.67 18.78 10.36
N GLU A 157 -10.95 17.49 10.24
CA GLU A 157 -11.65 16.73 11.26
C GLU A 157 -10.75 16.47 12.48
N ASP A 158 -11.34 16.41 13.69
CA ASP A 158 -10.61 16.32 14.98
C ASP A 158 -9.74 15.08 15.09
N THR A 159 -10.27 13.93 14.67
CA THR A 159 -9.61 12.62 14.74
C THR A 159 -9.77 11.86 13.44
N ALA A 160 -8.88 10.91 13.19
CA ALA A 160 -9.02 9.92 12.14
C ALA A 160 -9.17 8.51 12.73
N GLY A 161 -9.99 7.69 12.10
CA GLY A 161 -10.15 6.28 12.45
C GLY A 161 -8.94 5.45 12.01
N VAL A 162 -8.67 4.37 12.75
CA VAL A 162 -7.62 3.39 12.44
C VAL A 162 -8.22 2.01 12.33
N GLY A 163 -7.98 1.35 11.20
CA GLY A 163 -8.39 -0.02 10.92
C GLY A 163 -7.22 -0.99 10.92
N LYS A 164 -7.55 -2.28 10.86
CA LYS A 164 -6.59 -3.38 10.61
C LYS A 164 -6.47 -3.60 9.11
N GLY A 165 -5.24 -3.62 8.59
CA GLY A 165 -4.95 -3.87 7.19
C GLY A 165 -3.90 -4.95 6.98
N VAL A 166 -3.65 -5.24 5.72
CA VAL A 166 -2.66 -6.22 5.25
C VAL A 166 -1.75 -5.52 4.26
N ALA A 167 -0.44 -5.54 4.51
CA ALA A 167 0.54 -4.92 3.64
C ALA A 167 1.64 -5.91 3.22
N GLY A 168 2.19 -5.71 2.02
CA GLY A 168 3.24 -6.56 1.47
C GLY A 168 2.73 -7.72 0.62
N GLY A 169 1.45 -7.77 0.23
CA GLY A 169 1.05 -8.58 -0.92
C GLY A 169 1.92 -8.20 -2.10
N ASN A 170 2.42 -9.18 -2.87
CA ASN A 170 3.34 -8.83 -3.96
C ASN A 170 3.30 -9.82 -5.11
N ILE A 171 3.72 -9.35 -6.27
CA ILE A 171 4.07 -10.17 -7.42
C ILE A 171 5.45 -9.76 -7.95
N ILE A 172 6.21 -10.73 -8.45
CA ILE A 172 7.49 -10.50 -9.13
C ILE A 172 7.36 -10.99 -10.57
N LEU A 173 7.34 -10.07 -11.51
CA LEU A 173 7.29 -10.38 -12.94
C LEU A 173 8.68 -10.50 -13.52
N GLN A 174 8.90 -11.47 -14.40
CA GLN A 174 10.14 -11.79 -15.07
C GLN A 174 9.94 -11.79 -16.58
N ALA A 175 10.70 -10.98 -17.31
CA ALA A 175 10.50 -10.81 -18.75
C ALA A 175 11.81 -10.91 -19.54
N VAL A 176 11.67 -11.17 -20.84
CA VAL A 176 12.78 -11.29 -21.80
C VAL A 176 13.60 -10.02 -21.95
N SER A 177 13.02 -8.85 -21.67
CA SER A 177 13.69 -7.56 -21.81
C SER A 177 13.10 -6.51 -20.88
N ARG A 178 13.87 -5.43 -20.63
CA ARG A 178 13.42 -4.31 -19.82
C ARG A 178 12.18 -3.57 -20.39
N PRO A 179 12.06 -3.30 -21.69
CA PRO A 179 10.86 -2.67 -22.24
C PRO A 179 9.60 -3.49 -21.99
N VAL A 180 9.67 -4.81 -22.21
CA VAL A 180 8.55 -5.74 -21.94
C VAL A 180 8.19 -5.74 -20.45
N ALA A 181 9.19 -5.85 -19.58
CA ALA A 181 8.98 -5.84 -18.13
C ALA A 181 8.33 -4.53 -17.66
N LEU A 182 8.77 -3.37 -18.17
CA LEU A 182 8.19 -2.06 -17.83
C LEU A 182 6.74 -1.93 -18.29
N ALA A 183 6.44 -2.35 -19.52
CA ALA A 183 5.08 -2.32 -20.05
C ALA A 183 4.14 -3.23 -19.22
N ALA A 184 4.59 -4.43 -18.86
CA ALA A 184 3.83 -5.35 -18.02
C ALA A 184 3.64 -4.81 -16.59
N ALA A 185 4.69 -4.25 -15.99
CA ALA A 185 4.63 -3.65 -14.65
C ALA A 185 3.65 -2.46 -14.60
N ARG A 186 3.63 -1.63 -15.66
CA ARG A 186 2.69 -0.53 -15.78
C ARG A 186 1.24 -1.03 -15.82
N ARG A 187 0.93 -2.00 -16.68
CA ARG A 187 -0.42 -2.59 -16.74
C ARG A 187 -0.84 -3.19 -15.39
N ALA A 188 0.08 -3.89 -14.72
CA ALA A 188 -0.17 -4.44 -13.39
C ALA A 188 -0.49 -3.35 -12.37
N SER A 189 0.30 -2.27 -12.33
CA SER A 189 0.07 -1.15 -11.42
C SER A 189 -1.26 -0.42 -11.69
N GLU A 190 -1.61 -0.21 -12.96
CA GLU A 190 -2.89 0.36 -13.38
C GLU A 190 -4.07 -0.54 -12.96
N ALA A 191 -3.92 -1.86 -13.09
CA ALA A 191 -4.93 -2.83 -12.64
C ALA A 191 -5.08 -2.85 -11.11
N VAL A 192 -3.99 -2.73 -10.35
CA VAL A 192 -4.06 -2.58 -8.88
C VAL A 192 -4.80 -1.32 -8.49
N ALA A 193 -4.50 -0.19 -9.13
CA ALA A 193 -5.13 1.10 -8.83
C ALA A 193 -6.65 1.10 -9.09
N ALA A 194 -7.16 0.20 -9.94
CA ALA A 194 -8.58 0.03 -10.19
C ALA A 194 -9.31 -0.83 -9.13
N VAL A 195 -8.58 -1.47 -8.20
CA VAL A 195 -9.18 -2.31 -7.15
C VAL A 195 -9.47 -1.46 -5.91
N PRO A 196 -10.73 -1.38 -5.45
CA PRO A 196 -11.06 -0.59 -4.27
C PRO A 196 -10.36 -1.09 -3.00
N GLY A 197 -9.88 -0.15 -2.18
CA GLY A 197 -9.32 -0.43 -0.86
C GLY A 197 -7.90 -0.96 -0.86
N VAL A 198 -7.15 -0.76 -1.94
CA VAL A 198 -5.73 -1.10 -2.03
C VAL A 198 -4.90 0.07 -2.54
N ILE A 199 -3.61 0.00 -2.29
CA ILE A 199 -2.59 0.89 -2.85
C ILE A 199 -1.37 0.08 -3.30
N ALA A 200 -0.62 0.64 -4.25
CA ALA A 200 0.75 0.24 -4.57
C ALA A 200 1.67 1.42 -4.25
N PRO A 201 2.29 1.46 -3.04
CA PRO A 201 2.87 2.70 -2.49
C PRO A 201 4.17 3.13 -3.16
N PHE A 202 4.82 2.27 -3.94
CA PHE A 202 6.08 2.60 -4.59
C PHE A 202 5.91 3.54 -5.80
N PRO A 203 6.96 4.24 -6.26
CA PRO A 203 6.89 5.15 -7.39
C PRO A 203 6.34 4.49 -8.65
N GLY A 204 5.23 5.01 -9.18
CA GLY A 204 4.50 4.39 -10.29
C GLY A 204 3.92 3.01 -9.96
N GLY A 205 3.80 2.65 -8.68
CA GLY A 205 3.35 1.35 -8.21
C GLY A 205 4.37 0.20 -8.38
N VAL A 206 5.63 0.51 -8.73
CA VAL A 206 6.62 -0.49 -9.14
C VAL A 206 7.89 -0.40 -8.31
N VAL A 207 8.36 -1.54 -7.80
CA VAL A 207 9.63 -1.67 -7.06
C VAL A 207 10.73 -2.13 -8.01
N ARG A 208 11.70 -1.26 -8.23
CA ARG A 208 12.88 -1.57 -9.05
C ARG A 208 13.97 -2.27 -8.24
N SER A 209 14.16 -1.84 -7.00
CA SER A 209 15.27 -2.30 -6.15
C SER A 209 15.11 -3.76 -5.72
N GLY A 210 13.87 -4.24 -5.62
CA GLY A 210 13.55 -5.39 -4.82
C GLY A 210 13.90 -5.14 -3.34
N SER A 211 13.57 -6.08 -2.49
CA SER A 211 13.95 -6.05 -1.09
C SER A 211 14.07 -7.47 -0.55
N LYS A 212 15.14 -7.75 0.17
CA LYS A 212 15.24 -8.93 1.04
C LYS A 212 15.63 -8.51 2.44
N VAL A 213 15.20 -9.26 3.43
CA VAL A 213 15.56 -9.03 4.83
C VAL A 213 17.05 -9.29 5.03
N GLY A 214 17.69 -8.38 5.77
CA GLY A 214 19.10 -8.47 6.11
C GLY A 214 20.04 -7.93 5.02
N SER A 215 21.28 -7.80 5.40
CA SER A 215 22.37 -7.29 4.58
C SER A 215 23.70 -7.90 5.06
N ARG A 216 24.72 -7.86 4.21
CA ARG A 216 26.10 -8.12 4.62
C ARG A 216 26.70 -6.95 5.41
N TYR A 217 26.12 -5.78 5.32
CA TYR A 217 26.57 -4.59 6.02
C TYR A 217 25.80 -4.43 7.32
N GLU A 218 26.51 -4.25 8.42
CA GLU A 218 25.94 -4.00 9.72
C GLU A 218 25.05 -2.75 9.70
N GLY A 219 23.90 -2.80 10.41
CA GLY A 219 22.94 -1.69 10.48
C GLY A 219 21.97 -1.58 9.33
N LEU A 220 22.12 -2.35 8.22
CA LEU A 220 21.14 -2.39 7.15
C LEU A 220 20.14 -3.54 7.35
N VAL A 221 18.87 -3.16 7.55
CA VAL A 221 17.78 -4.14 7.79
C VAL A 221 17.26 -4.79 6.53
N ALA A 222 17.53 -4.22 5.36
CA ALA A 222 17.14 -4.74 4.06
C ALA A 222 18.21 -4.49 3.00
N SER A 223 18.20 -5.29 1.94
CA SER A 223 19.10 -5.16 0.80
C SER A 223 18.42 -5.60 -0.50
N THR A 224 19.12 -5.44 -1.63
CA THR A 224 18.60 -5.84 -2.96
C THR A 224 18.17 -7.31 -2.97
N ASN A 225 17.12 -7.63 -3.71
CA ASN A 225 16.69 -9.01 -3.93
C ASN A 225 17.59 -9.64 -5.03
N ASP A 226 18.81 -10.02 -4.65
CA ASP A 226 19.85 -10.47 -5.58
C ASP A 226 19.51 -11.74 -6.33
N ALA A 227 18.61 -12.57 -5.81
CA ALA A 227 18.09 -13.76 -6.49
C ALA A 227 17.35 -13.43 -7.80
N PHE A 228 16.78 -12.23 -7.91
CA PHE A 228 16.06 -11.72 -9.07
C PHE A 228 16.85 -10.68 -9.89
N CYS A 229 18.14 -10.46 -9.58
CA CYS A 229 18.97 -9.51 -10.31
C CYS A 229 19.67 -10.20 -11.50
N PRO A 230 19.36 -9.83 -12.76
CA PRO A 230 19.99 -10.46 -13.93
C PRO A 230 21.52 -10.36 -13.96
N THR A 231 22.08 -9.27 -13.45
CA THR A 231 23.53 -9.05 -13.34
C THR A 231 24.21 -9.95 -12.31
N ARG A 232 23.41 -10.63 -11.48
CA ARG A 232 23.89 -11.57 -10.44
C ARG A 232 23.73 -13.04 -10.86
N ARG A 233 23.16 -13.31 -12.02
CA ARG A 233 23.00 -14.67 -12.55
C ARG A 233 24.37 -15.39 -12.56
N GLY A 234 24.41 -16.58 -11.97
CA GLY A 234 25.64 -17.37 -11.81
C GLY A 234 26.53 -17.01 -10.62
N ARG A 235 26.17 -15.96 -9.81
CA ARG A 235 26.87 -15.56 -8.57
C ARG A 235 26.09 -15.74 -7.29
N ALA A 236 24.80 -15.99 -7.39
CA ALA A 236 23.88 -16.23 -6.28
C ALA A 236 22.89 -17.34 -6.68
N ASP A 237 22.17 -17.87 -5.72
CA ASP A 237 21.03 -18.76 -5.99
C ASP A 237 19.98 -17.95 -6.75
N THR A 238 20.04 -18.00 -8.07
CA THR A 238 19.11 -17.23 -8.90
C THR A 238 17.73 -17.88 -8.94
N GLN A 239 16.71 -17.05 -8.82
CA GLN A 239 15.31 -17.42 -9.05
C GLN A 239 14.79 -16.91 -10.39
N LEU A 240 15.67 -16.37 -11.22
CA LEU A 240 15.35 -16.00 -12.59
C LEU A 240 15.08 -17.23 -13.44
N VAL A 241 13.93 -17.27 -14.10
CA VAL A 241 13.66 -18.29 -15.10
C VAL A 241 14.61 -18.13 -16.32
N ASN A 242 14.81 -19.20 -17.07
CA ASN A 242 15.66 -19.15 -18.25
C ASN A 242 15.14 -18.11 -19.26
N GLY A 243 16.01 -17.27 -19.79
CA GLY A 243 15.67 -16.19 -20.73
C GLY A 243 15.19 -14.89 -20.07
N ALA A 244 14.94 -14.84 -18.76
CA ALA A 244 14.56 -13.60 -18.09
C ALA A 244 15.75 -12.64 -17.98
N ASN A 245 15.61 -11.44 -18.49
CA ASN A 245 16.64 -10.40 -18.48
C ASN A 245 16.23 -9.13 -17.73
N SER A 246 15.00 -9.09 -17.23
CA SER A 246 14.48 -7.99 -16.40
C SER A 246 13.41 -8.48 -15.46
N CYS A 247 13.41 -7.95 -14.22
CA CYS A 247 12.40 -8.20 -13.20
C CYS A 247 11.90 -6.89 -12.61
N TYR A 248 10.62 -6.88 -12.25
CA TYR A 248 10.02 -5.84 -11.39
C TYR A 248 9.10 -6.49 -10.38
N GLU A 249 8.95 -5.82 -9.25
CA GLU A 249 8.03 -6.21 -8.18
C GLU A 249 6.90 -5.18 -8.08
N ILE A 250 5.70 -5.64 -7.81
CA ILE A 250 4.55 -4.80 -7.41
C ILE A 250 4.23 -5.19 -5.97
N VAL A 251 4.30 -4.24 -5.05
CA VAL A 251 3.91 -4.42 -3.65
C VAL A 251 2.53 -3.80 -3.46
N ILE A 252 1.67 -4.50 -2.74
CA ILE A 252 0.25 -4.17 -2.60
C ILE A 252 -0.13 -4.17 -1.12
N ASP A 253 -0.69 -3.05 -0.67
CA ASP A 253 -1.25 -2.91 0.66
C ASP A 253 -2.75 -2.69 0.55
N GLY A 254 -3.53 -3.29 1.46
CA GLY A 254 -4.97 -3.24 1.39
C GLY A 254 -5.67 -3.24 2.75
N ILE A 255 -6.91 -2.81 2.75
CA ILE A 255 -7.77 -2.76 3.94
C ILE A 255 -8.11 -4.15 4.50
N GLY A 256 -7.72 -5.22 3.80
CA GLY A 256 -7.90 -6.60 4.24
C GLY A 256 -7.42 -7.60 3.20
N GLU A 257 -7.35 -8.85 3.64
CA GLU A 257 -6.83 -9.98 2.88
C GLU A 257 -7.53 -10.17 1.52
N ALA A 258 -8.86 -10.10 1.49
CA ALA A 258 -9.63 -10.26 0.26
C ALA A 258 -9.35 -9.14 -0.75
N ALA A 259 -9.10 -7.90 -0.31
CA ALA A 259 -8.77 -6.79 -1.19
C ALA A 259 -7.38 -6.99 -1.82
N VAL A 260 -6.38 -7.39 -1.03
CA VAL A 260 -5.04 -7.71 -1.50
C VAL A 260 -5.06 -8.86 -2.51
N ALA A 261 -5.78 -9.95 -2.21
CA ALA A 261 -5.90 -11.10 -3.11
C ALA A 261 -6.52 -10.71 -4.47
N ARG A 262 -7.59 -9.89 -4.47
CA ARG A 262 -8.20 -9.39 -5.72
C ARG A 262 -7.21 -8.52 -6.52
N ALA A 263 -6.47 -7.66 -5.85
CA ALA A 263 -5.48 -6.80 -6.50
C ALA A 263 -4.30 -7.60 -7.06
N MET A 264 -3.81 -8.60 -6.33
CA MET A 264 -2.78 -9.51 -6.83
C MET A 264 -3.26 -10.26 -8.08
N ARG A 265 -4.50 -10.79 -8.06
CA ARG A 265 -5.09 -11.44 -9.23
C ARG A 265 -5.17 -10.50 -10.44
N ALA A 266 -5.70 -9.29 -10.24
CA ALA A 266 -5.81 -8.29 -11.31
C ALA A 266 -4.42 -7.91 -11.86
N ALA A 267 -3.43 -7.77 -11.00
CA ALA A 267 -2.05 -7.49 -11.40
C ALA A 267 -1.43 -8.63 -12.22
N ILE A 268 -1.63 -9.88 -11.82
CA ILE A 268 -1.14 -11.07 -12.54
C ILE A 268 -1.79 -11.16 -13.93
N GLU A 269 -3.12 -11.01 -14.01
CA GLU A 269 -3.87 -11.04 -15.25
C GLU A 269 -3.42 -9.94 -16.22
N ALA A 270 -3.26 -8.70 -15.72
CA ALA A 270 -2.84 -7.55 -16.52
C ALA A 270 -1.37 -7.60 -16.95
N ALA A 271 -0.49 -8.16 -16.11
CA ALA A 271 0.94 -8.29 -16.42
C ALA A 271 1.21 -9.39 -17.46
N SER A 272 0.40 -10.45 -17.46
CA SER A 272 0.63 -11.61 -18.33
C SER A 272 0.54 -11.24 -19.79
N GLY A 273 1.36 -11.90 -20.64
CA GLY A 273 1.39 -11.66 -22.07
C GLY A 273 2.77 -11.92 -22.71
N ASP A 274 2.89 -11.58 -23.99
CA ASP A 274 4.08 -11.85 -24.79
C ASP A 274 5.34 -11.26 -24.18
N GLY A 275 6.37 -12.11 -24.07
CA GLY A 275 7.66 -11.75 -23.49
C GLY A 275 7.71 -11.68 -21.97
N VAL A 276 6.58 -11.83 -21.25
CA VAL A 276 6.55 -12.07 -19.82
C VAL A 276 6.64 -13.57 -19.58
N LEU A 277 7.79 -14.03 -19.14
CA LEU A 277 8.09 -15.46 -19.03
C LEU A 277 7.48 -16.10 -17.80
N ALA A 278 7.54 -15.39 -16.67
CA ALA A 278 7.00 -15.91 -15.43
C ALA A 278 6.55 -14.78 -14.49
N ILE A 279 5.58 -15.10 -13.65
CA ILE A 279 5.17 -14.30 -12.49
C ILE A 279 5.26 -15.18 -11.26
N GLY A 280 6.04 -14.73 -10.29
CA GLY A 280 6.18 -15.31 -8.96
C GLY A 280 5.82 -14.31 -7.88
N ALA A 281 6.20 -14.60 -6.63
CA ALA A 281 6.05 -13.70 -5.50
C ALA A 281 7.24 -13.80 -4.56
N GLY A 282 7.45 -12.75 -3.76
CA GLY A 282 8.46 -12.72 -2.71
C GLY A 282 7.90 -13.23 -1.39
N ASN A 283 8.67 -14.09 -0.72
CA ASN A 283 8.38 -14.56 0.62
C ASN A 283 9.65 -14.81 1.42
N TYR A 284 9.49 -15.03 2.70
CA TYR A 284 10.56 -15.30 3.66
C TYR A 284 10.44 -16.72 4.22
N GLY A 285 9.95 -17.65 3.40
CA GLY A 285 9.69 -19.04 3.78
C GLY A 285 8.52 -19.21 4.74
N GLY A 286 7.58 -18.25 4.77
CA GLY A 286 6.40 -18.26 5.63
C GLY A 286 6.70 -18.00 7.12
N LYS A 287 7.86 -17.40 7.43
CA LYS A 287 8.34 -17.26 8.83
C LYS A 287 8.15 -15.86 9.41
N LEU A 288 7.94 -14.85 8.59
CA LEU A 288 7.85 -13.45 9.02
C LEU A 288 6.44 -12.87 8.92
N GLY A 289 5.80 -13.02 7.78
CA GLY A 289 4.46 -12.52 7.53
C GLY A 289 3.37 -13.45 8.03
N LYS A 290 2.24 -12.89 8.43
CA LYS A 290 1.10 -13.66 8.93
C LYS A 290 0.21 -14.20 7.80
N PHE A 291 0.18 -13.50 6.65
CA PHE A 291 -0.70 -13.83 5.54
C PHE A 291 0.12 -14.41 4.40
N HIS A 292 -0.38 -15.51 3.83
CA HIS A 292 0.26 -16.22 2.72
C HIS A 292 -0.72 -16.26 1.54
N PHE A 293 -0.37 -15.58 0.46
CA PHE A 293 -1.18 -15.54 -0.76
C PHE A 293 -0.58 -16.48 -1.78
N HIS A 294 -1.02 -17.74 -1.80
CA HIS A 294 -0.59 -18.72 -2.80
C HIS A 294 -1.11 -18.32 -4.18
N LEU A 295 -0.20 -18.11 -5.15
CA LEU A 295 -0.55 -17.53 -6.45
C LEU A 295 -1.58 -18.36 -7.21
N HIS A 296 -1.50 -19.70 -7.14
CA HIS A 296 -2.46 -20.58 -7.81
C HIS A 296 -3.85 -20.52 -7.17
N GLU A 297 -3.94 -20.30 -5.84
CA GLU A 297 -5.23 -20.10 -5.14
C GLU A 297 -5.83 -18.73 -5.47
N VAL A 298 -4.99 -17.68 -5.48
CA VAL A 298 -5.37 -16.32 -5.88
C VAL A 298 -5.97 -16.34 -7.29
N MET A 299 -5.33 -17.04 -8.23
CA MET A 299 -5.83 -17.19 -9.60
C MET A 299 -7.07 -18.06 -9.70
N GLY A 300 -7.21 -19.08 -8.85
CA GLY A 300 -8.38 -19.94 -8.76
C GLY A 300 -9.61 -19.31 -8.09
N GLY A 301 -9.51 -18.06 -7.62
CA GLY A 301 -10.61 -17.35 -6.96
C GLY A 301 -10.98 -17.88 -5.57
N ARG A 302 -10.13 -18.73 -4.97
CA ARG A 302 -10.29 -19.13 -3.57
C ARG A 302 -9.82 -18.00 -2.67
N ALA A 303 -10.66 -17.64 -1.71
CA ALA A 303 -10.21 -16.77 -0.61
C ALA A 303 -9.05 -17.46 0.12
N PRO A 304 -7.99 -16.71 0.51
CA PRO A 304 -6.91 -17.27 1.30
C PRO A 304 -7.52 -17.96 2.54
N GLY A 305 -7.23 -19.24 2.72
CA GLY A 305 -7.71 -19.99 3.86
C GLY A 305 -7.02 -19.52 5.13
N GLY A 306 -7.77 -19.09 6.13
CA GLY A 306 -7.25 -18.85 7.48
C GLY A 306 -6.46 -20.09 7.93
N GLY A 307 -5.14 -19.90 8.13
CA GLY A 307 -4.18 -20.96 8.33
C GLY A 307 -4.53 -21.95 9.45
N GLY A 308 -5.14 -23.07 9.07
CA GLY A 308 -5.12 -24.29 9.83
C GLY A 308 -3.77 -24.98 9.57
N ARG A 309 -2.92 -25.04 10.57
CA ARG A 309 -1.68 -25.84 10.57
C ARG A 309 -2.02 -27.29 10.28
N SER A 310 -1.66 -27.78 9.09
CA SER A 310 -1.34 -29.20 8.94
C SER A 310 0.12 -29.38 9.34
N ALA A 311 0.36 -29.92 10.51
CA ALA A 311 1.67 -30.38 10.93
C ALA A 311 2.15 -31.47 9.95
N PRO A 312 3.42 -31.50 9.54
CA PRO A 312 3.96 -32.66 8.84
C PRO A 312 4.00 -33.85 9.81
N ALA A 313 3.51 -34.96 9.32
CA ALA A 313 3.58 -36.26 10.04
C ALA A 313 5.07 -36.56 10.32
N GLU A 314 5.43 -36.66 11.59
CA GLU A 314 6.65 -37.30 12.05
C GLU A 314 6.65 -38.76 11.64
N THR A 315 7.46 -39.09 10.66
CA THR A 315 7.81 -40.47 10.38
C THR A 315 8.84 -40.91 11.43
N ALA A 316 8.37 -41.61 12.43
CA ALA A 316 9.23 -42.32 13.36
C ALA A 316 10.06 -43.36 12.58
N ALA A 317 11.36 -43.20 12.54
CA ALA A 317 12.29 -44.32 12.28
C ALA A 317 13.11 -44.53 13.54
N LYS A 318 12.79 -45.67 14.20
CA LYS A 318 13.67 -46.32 15.16
C LYS A 318 14.86 -46.93 14.41
N GLN A 319 16.04 -46.60 14.78
CA GLN A 319 17.12 -47.47 15.24
C GLN A 319 18.36 -46.63 15.53
#